data_fef9569e8bf6670e192c74c98dfb094a
#
_entry.id   fef9569e8bf6670e192c74c98dfb094a
#
_cell.length_a   1.000
_cell.length_b   1.000
_cell.length_c   1.000
_cell.angle_alpha   90.00
_cell.angle_beta   90.00
_cell.angle_gamma   90.00
#
_symmetry.space_group_name_H-M   'P 1'
#
loop_
_entity.id
_entity.type
_entity.pdbx_description
1 polymer ?
#
loop_
_entity_poly.entity_id
_entity_poly.type
_entity_poly.pdbx_seq_one_letter_code
_entity_poly.pdbx_strand_id
1 'polypeptide(L)'
;MKVTFGKMTEFKREVDIVNDSTKVRGNVAVSDGSIVSIDNGVVLDGDGNQIATFSQYSTENLNVNYNTSDLQKMIDAVTNINTFSAYVKEHVDELSEGIAADSADE
;
A
#
# COMPACT_ATOMS: atom_id res chain seq x y z
N MET A 1 13.34 -1.98 -4.55
CA MET A 1 11.93 -1.59 -4.32
C MET A 1 11.74 -0.12 -4.60
N LYS A 2 10.72 0.21 -5.32
CA LYS A 2 10.44 1.61 -5.65
C LYS A 2 9.15 2.03 -4.98
N VAL A 3 9.19 3.14 -4.25
CA VAL A 3 8.02 3.65 -3.54
C VAL A 3 7.71 5.05 -4.08
N THR A 4 6.46 5.27 -4.41
CA THR A 4 6.00 6.56 -4.90
C THR A 4 4.83 7.01 -4.03
N PHE A 5 4.92 8.25 -3.53
CA PHE A 5 3.81 8.87 -2.82
C PHE A 5 3.05 9.71 -3.83
N GLY A 6 1.78 9.41 -3.97
CA GLY A 6 0.95 10.15 -4.88
C GLY A 6 0.33 11.37 -4.24
N LYS A 7 -0.78 11.77 -4.81
CA LYS A 7 -1.49 12.94 -4.39
C LYS A 7 -2.05 12.78 -3.00
N MET A 8 -1.94 13.81 -2.19
CA MET A 8 -2.53 13.83 -0.87
C MET A 8 -3.86 14.58 -0.93
N THR A 9 -4.93 13.91 -0.55
CA THR A 9 -6.24 14.53 -0.50
C THR A 9 -6.80 14.35 0.90
N GLU A 10 -7.22 15.43 1.50
CA GLU A 10 -7.69 15.44 2.86
C GLU A 10 -6.59 14.91 3.76
N PHE A 11 -6.73 13.76 4.32
CA PHE A 11 -5.70 13.19 5.18
C PHE A 11 -5.17 11.89 4.63
N LYS A 12 -5.38 11.65 3.35
CA LYS A 12 -4.97 10.38 2.73
C LYS A 12 -3.89 10.62 1.70
N ARG A 13 -2.93 9.73 1.67
CA ARG A 13 -1.83 9.76 0.72
C ARG A 13 -1.82 8.46 -0.06
N GLU A 14 -1.78 8.58 -1.38
CA GLU A 14 -1.63 7.40 -2.23
C GLU A 14 -0.20 6.93 -2.18
N VAL A 15 -0.01 5.63 -1.98
CA VAL A 15 1.31 5.02 -1.94
C VAL A 15 1.34 3.85 -2.92
N ASP A 16 2.36 3.82 -3.76
CA ASP A 16 2.62 2.73 -4.71
C ASP A 16 3.94 2.10 -4.38
N ILE A 17 3.97 0.78 -4.27
CA ILE A 17 5.21 0.04 -4.09
C ILE A 17 5.32 -0.99 -5.19
N VAL A 18 6.43 -0.99 -5.91
CA VAL A 18 6.73 -2.00 -6.92
C VAL A 18 7.85 -2.86 -6.39
N ASN A 19 7.59 -4.16 -6.26
CA ASN A 19 8.56 -5.12 -5.76
C ASN A 19 8.68 -6.21 -6.80
N ASP A 20 9.81 -6.26 -7.49
CA ASP A 20 9.99 -7.09 -8.67
C ASP A 20 8.95 -6.68 -9.71
N SER A 21 8.07 -7.57 -10.11
CA SER A 21 7.05 -7.25 -11.10
C SER A 21 5.68 -7.02 -10.48
N THR A 22 5.56 -7.17 -9.17
CA THR A 22 4.28 -7.03 -8.49
C THR A 22 4.15 -5.61 -7.95
N LYS A 23 2.99 -5.00 -8.17
CA LYS A 23 2.70 -3.65 -7.69
C LYS A 23 1.60 -3.70 -6.64
N VAL A 24 1.79 -2.97 -5.56
CA VAL A 24 0.75 -2.80 -4.55
C VAL A 24 0.50 -1.31 -4.35
N ARG A 25 -0.75 -0.93 -4.28
CA ARG A 25 -1.17 0.47 -4.16
C ARG A 25 -2.26 0.59 -3.12
N GLY A 26 -2.26 1.68 -2.38
CA GLY A 26 -3.32 1.95 -1.44
C GLY A 26 -3.33 3.41 -1.05
N ASN A 27 -4.46 3.85 -0.50
CA ASN A 27 -4.59 5.19 0.06
C ASN A 27 -4.44 5.09 1.56
N VAL A 28 -3.44 5.76 2.10
CA VAL A 28 -3.07 5.66 3.51
C VAL A 28 -3.52 6.91 4.24
N ALA A 29 -4.33 6.74 5.27
CA ALA A 29 -4.75 7.83 6.14
C ALA A 29 -3.91 7.80 7.39
N VAL A 30 -3.38 8.97 7.75
CA VAL A 30 -2.49 9.11 8.90
C VAL A 30 -3.04 10.19 9.82
N SER A 31 -3.01 9.94 11.10
CA SER A 31 -3.41 10.93 12.11
C SER A 31 -2.59 10.72 13.35
N ASP A 32 -2.06 11.82 13.89
CA ASP A 32 -1.30 11.81 15.14
C ASP A 32 -0.14 10.81 15.13
N GLY A 33 0.53 10.73 14.01
CA GLY A 33 1.70 9.87 13.91
C GLY A 33 1.40 8.40 13.79
N SER A 34 0.16 8.06 13.49
CA SER A 34 -0.25 6.65 13.38
C SER A 34 -1.06 6.44 12.11
N ILE A 35 -1.02 5.23 11.60
CA ILE A 35 -1.84 4.84 10.46
C ILE A 35 -3.27 4.62 10.95
N VAL A 36 -4.21 5.34 10.36
CA VAL A 36 -5.62 5.19 10.70
C VAL A 36 -6.26 4.13 9.82
N SER A 37 -5.98 4.19 8.54
CA SER A 37 -6.57 3.23 7.61
C SER A 37 -5.75 3.16 6.33
N ILE A 38 -5.93 2.05 5.60
CA ILE A 38 -5.46 1.90 4.24
C ILE A 38 -6.70 1.51 3.43
N ASP A 39 -7.07 2.35 2.48
CA ASP A 39 -8.27 2.14 1.68
C ASP A 39 -7.91 1.87 0.24
N ASN A 40 -8.79 1.18 -0.46
CA ASN A 40 -8.66 0.93 -1.90
C ASN A 40 -7.34 0.27 -2.26
N GLY A 41 -6.92 -0.67 -1.42
CA GLY A 41 -5.70 -1.42 -1.69
C GLY A 41 -5.89 -2.35 -2.87
N VAL A 42 -4.90 -2.39 -3.75
CA VAL A 42 -4.92 -3.21 -4.95
C VAL A 42 -3.55 -3.84 -5.13
N VAL A 43 -3.53 -5.11 -5.50
CA VAL A 43 -2.29 -5.79 -5.87
C VAL A 43 -2.40 -6.21 -7.33
N LEU A 44 -1.41 -5.83 -8.13
CA LEU A 44 -1.35 -6.15 -9.55
C LEU A 44 -0.16 -7.05 -9.81
N ASP A 45 -0.35 -8.05 -10.67
CA ASP A 45 0.75 -8.91 -11.07
C ASP A 45 1.59 -8.25 -12.15
N GLY A 46 2.59 -8.98 -12.66
CA GLY A 46 3.51 -8.42 -13.65
C GLY A 46 2.87 -8.05 -14.97
N ASP A 47 1.70 -8.60 -15.24
CA ASP A 47 0.96 -8.29 -16.47
C ASP A 47 -0.06 -7.18 -16.26
N GLY A 48 -0.13 -6.63 -15.06
CA GLY A 48 -1.08 -5.58 -14.76
C GLY A 48 -2.45 -6.07 -14.37
N ASN A 49 -2.60 -7.36 -14.11
CA ASN A 49 -3.88 -7.92 -13.71
C ASN A 49 -4.05 -7.81 -12.21
N GLN A 50 -5.24 -7.41 -11.78
CA GLN A 50 -5.54 -7.30 -10.36
C GLN A 50 -5.71 -8.70 -9.78
N ILE A 51 -4.86 -9.04 -8.81
CA ILE A 51 -4.91 -10.35 -8.19
C ILE A 51 -5.49 -10.31 -6.78
N ALA A 52 -5.55 -9.12 -6.18
CA ALA A 52 -6.17 -8.98 -4.85
C ALA A 52 -6.53 -7.53 -4.60
N THR A 53 -7.48 -7.34 -3.69
CA THR A 53 -7.76 -6.03 -3.12
C THR A 53 -7.67 -6.16 -1.61
N PHE A 54 -7.40 -5.06 -0.93
CA PHE A 54 -7.30 -5.11 0.52
C PHE A 54 -7.66 -3.77 1.13
N SER A 55 -8.00 -3.82 2.40
CA SER A 55 -8.17 -2.62 3.22
C SER A 55 -7.73 -2.96 4.63
N GLN A 56 -7.32 -1.94 5.36
CA GLN A 56 -6.85 -2.13 6.72
C GLN A 56 -7.36 -0.97 7.56
N TYR A 57 -7.93 -1.28 8.72
CA TYR A 57 -8.41 -0.28 9.65
C TYR A 57 -7.59 -0.38 10.92
N SER A 58 -7.00 0.74 11.31
CA SER A 58 -6.01 0.80 12.38
C SER A 58 -4.84 -0.12 12.04
N THR A 59 -4.22 -0.75 12.99
CA THR A 59 -3.10 -1.66 12.72
C THR A 59 -3.50 -3.11 12.86
N GLU A 60 -4.78 -3.39 12.99
CA GLU A 60 -5.19 -4.73 13.36
C GLU A 60 -6.16 -5.41 12.43
N ASN A 61 -7.02 -4.65 11.77
CA ASN A 61 -8.07 -5.25 10.96
C ASN A 61 -7.72 -5.20 9.49
N LEU A 62 -7.19 -6.27 8.98
CA LEU A 62 -6.80 -6.39 7.58
C LEU A 62 -7.79 -7.31 6.87
N ASN A 63 -8.37 -6.81 5.79
CA ASN A 63 -9.28 -7.58 4.95
C ASN A 63 -8.67 -7.72 3.57
N VAL A 64 -8.62 -8.94 3.07
CA VAL A 64 -8.04 -9.23 1.76
C VAL A 64 -9.03 -10.05 0.96
N ASN A 65 -9.26 -9.62 -0.28
CA ASN A 65 -10.08 -10.36 -1.22
C ASN A 65 -9.22 -10.74 -2.42
N TYR A 66 -9.21 -12.02 -2.76
CA TYR A 66 -8.40 -12.50 -3.86
C TYR A 66 -9.22 -12.52 -5.14
N ASN A 67 -8.58 -12.10 -6.23
CA ASN A 67 -9.20 -12.11 -7.55
C ASN A 67 -8.59 -13.17 -8.43
N THR A 68 -7.96 -14.16 -7.84
CA THR A 68 -7.31 -15.26 -8.54
C THR A 68 -7.51 -16.52 -7.75
N SER A 69 -7.50 -17.67 -8.43
CA SER A 69 -7.48 -18.96 -7.77
C SER A 69 -6.10 -19.59 -7.76
N ASP A 70 -5.11 -18.90 -8.28
CA ASP A 70 -3.74 -19.38 -8.31
C ASP A 70 -3.11 -19.16 -6.94
N LEU A 71 -2.77 -20.24 -6.27
CA LEU A 71 -2.24 -20.15 -4.90
C LEU A 71 -0.94 -19.38 -4.82
N GLN A 72 -0.08 -19.51 -5.84
CA GLN A 72 1.17 -18.77 -5.82
C GLN A 72 0.92 -17.26 -5.90
N LYS A 73 -0.06 -16.86 -6.71
CA LYS A 73 -0.40 -15.44 -6.79
C LYS A 73 -1.02 -14.93 -5.50
N MET A 74 -1.78 -15.78 -4.80
CA MET A 74 -2.31 -15.41 -3.49
C MET A 74 -1.17 -15.18 -2.50
N ILE A 75 -0.16 -16.04 -2.52
CA ILE A 75 1.00 -15.89 -1.65
C ILE A 75 1.75 -14.60 -2.00
N ASP A 76 1.94 -14.34 -3.28
CA ASP A 76 2.59 -13.13 -3.74
C ASP A 76 1.82 -11.89 -3.28
N ALA A 77 0.50 -11.93 -3.37
CA ALA A 77 -0.34 -10.82 -2.95
C ALA A 77 -0.17 -10.55 -1.46
N VAL A 78 -0.27 -11.59 -0.64
CA VAL A 78 -0.15 -11.43 0.81
C VAL A 78 1.24 -10.91 1.18
N THR A 79 2.27 -11.44 0.53
CA THR A 79 3.65 -11.01 0.80
C THR A 79 3.81 -9.52 0.50
N ASN A 80 3.24 -9.07 -0.61
CA ASN A 80 3.37 -7.67 -1.00
C ASN A 80 2.49 -6.75 -0.16
N ILE A 81 1.32 -7.23 0.27
CA ILE A 81 0.49 -6.47 1.21
C ILE A 81 1.24 -6.29 2.53
N ASN A 82 1.90 -7.35 3.00
CA ASN A 82 2.68 -7.27 4.22
C ASN A 82 3.82 -6.26 4.08
N THR A 83 4.50 -6.27 2.94
CA THR A 83 5.56 -5.31 2.67
C THR A 83 5.02 -3.88 2.68
N PHE A 84 3.87 -3.67 2.05
CA PHE A 84 3.22 -2.36 2.01
C PHE A 84 2.87 -1.89 3.43
N SER A 85 2.22 -2.75 4.18
CA SER A 85 1.80 -2.40 5.54
C SER A 85 3.00 -2.07 6.42
N ALA A 86 4.06 -2.85 6.34
CA ALA A 86 5.26 -2.60 7.13
C ALA A 86 5.92 -1.29 6.72
N TYR A 87 5.99 -1.04 5.42
CA TYR A 87 6.62 0.18 4.93
C TYR A 87 5.91 1.42 5.44
N VAL A 88 4.57 1.44 5.31
CA VAL A 88 3.84 2.65 5.71
C VAL A 88 3.92 2.89 7.21
N LYS A 89 3.98 1.82 8.00
CA LYS A 89 4.15 1.98 9.46
C LYS A 89 5.50 2.58 9.81
N GLU A 90 6.52 2.19 9.08
CA GLU A 90 7.87 2.68 9.35
C GLU A 90 8.10 4.10 8.86
N HIS A 91 7.30 4.54 7.90
CA HIS A 91 7.49 5.84 7.27
C HIS A 91 6.30 6.77 7.48
N VAL A 92 5.61 6.60 8.60
CA VAL A 92 4.41 7.37 8.88
C VAL A 92 4.70 8.87 8.93
N ASP A 93 5.86 9.26 9.42
CA ASP A 93 6.20 10.68 9.49
C ASP A 93 6.32 11.30 8.10
N GLU A 94 6.91 10.57 7.17
CA GLU A 94 7.05 11.05 5.80
C GLU A 94 5.70 11.17 5.12
N LEU A 95 4.83 10.21 5.39
CA LEU A 95 3.48 10.23 4.83
C LEU A 95 2.69 11.43 5.34
N SER A 96 2.93 11.83 6.59
CA SER A 96 2.19 12.93 7.19
C SER A 96 2.63 14.28 6.70
N GLU A 97 3.84 14.38 6.18
CA GLU A 97 4.39 15.67 5.82
C GLU A 97 3.83 16.25 4.55
N GLY A 98 3.23 15.47 3.73
CA GLY A 98 2.56 15.97 2.55
C GLY A 98 3.48 16.37 1.42
N ILE A 99 4.25 17.40 1.59
CA ILE A 99 5.01 17.98 0.49
C ILE A 99 6.35 17.33 0.27
N ALA A 100 7.05 17.11 1.35
CA ALA A 100 8.42 16.65 1.23
C ALA A 100 8.52 15.27 0.60
N ALA A 101 7.46 14.55 0.65
CA ALA A 101 7.47 13.17 0.18
C ALA A 101 7.68 13.04 -1.30
N ASP A 102 7.41 14.07 -2.05
CA ASP A 102 7.57 13.96 -3.49
C ASP A 102 8.97 13.66 -3.91
N SER A 103 9.91 14.15 -3.17
CA SER A 103 11.28 13.97 -3.58
C SER A 103 11.82 12.61 -3.25
N ALA A 104 11.10 11.92 -2.51
CA ALA A 104 11.61 10.65 -2.09
C ALA A 104 11.77 9.67 -3.19
N ASP A 105 11.61 9.84 -4.07
CA ASP A 105 11.74 8.91 -4.99
C ASP A 105 12.75 8.22 -5.19
N GLU A 106 13.03 7.99 -5.00
CA GLU A 106 13.88 7.41 -5.21
C GLU A 106 14.12 6.70 -4.88
#